data_a79d437cfd6da472d835ec3f2009c2a9
#
_entry.id   a79d437cfd6da472d835ec3f2009c2a9
#
_cell.length_a   1.000
_cell.length_b   1.000
_cell.length_c   1.000
_cell.angle_alpha   90.00
_cell.angle_beta   90.00
_cell.angle_gamma   90.00
#
_symmetry.space_group_name_H-M   'P 1'
#
loop_
_entity.id
_entity.type
_entity.pdbx_description
1 polymer ?
#
loop_
_entity_poly.entity_id
_entity_poly.type
_entity_poly.pdbx_seq_one_letter_code
_entity_poly.pdbx_strand_id
1 'polypeptide(L)'
;MSIHDGHRDRMRRQLKTSGMDSLSDVQVLEVLLYYAAPRGDTNPTAHALLSRFGTLDSVFSAPESELKKVNGVGDAAAQLIRLVPQVARRCLMSRSAQIEILDTTSKCGQYLLPYFHGESEEVVYLLCLDAKCKALDCVLIHRGGVNVASIAARKVVKAALDANATSVVLAHNHPSGLALPSPEDRQTTLVLKAALEAVGIVLADHIIVADDDFVSLRDDGILEYPYEL
;
A
#
# COMPACT_ATOMS: atom_id res chain seq x y z
N MET A 1 37.31 -7.78 -25.57
CA MET A 1 36.08 -8.29 -24.95
C MET A 1 36.16 -7.91 -23.49
N SER A 2 35.28 -7.02 -23.02
CA SER A 2 35.25 -6.66 -21.60
C SER A 2 34.73 -7.88 -20.81
N ILE A 3 35.29 -8.11 -19.61
CA ILE A 3 34.82 -9.15 -18.68
C ILE A 3 33.31 -9.00 -18.39
N HIS A 4 32.75 -7.81 -18.63
CA HIS A 4 31.34 -7.45 -18.40
C HIS A 4 30.40 -7.84 -19.54
N ASP A 5 30.84 -8.07 -20.79
CA ASP A 5 29.96 -8.35 -21.93
C ASP A 5 29.15 -9.65 -21.79
N GLY A 6 29.69 -10.66 -21.07
CA GLY A 6 28.97 -11.91 -20.81
C GLY A 6 28.16 -11.93 -19.50
N HIS A 7 28.35 -10.96 -18.58
CA HIS A 7 27.70 -10.98 -17.27
C HIS A 7 26.22 -10.65 -17.39
N ARG A 8 25.84 -9.58 -18.07
CA ARG A 8 24.42 -9.20 -18.29
C ARG A 8 23.63 -10.31 -18.94
N ASP A 9 24.21 -10.99 -19.92
CA ASP A 9 23.53 -12.09 -20.62
C ASP A 9 23.36 -13.31 -19.73
N ARG A 10 24.33 -13.60 -18.85
CA ARG A 10 24.20 -14.65 -17.82
C ARG A 10 23.07 -14.32 -16.84
N MET A 11 23.03 -13.08 -16.33
CA MET A 11 22.01 -12.62 -15.41
C MET A 11 20.61 -12.66 -16.01
N ARG A 12 20.45 -12.17 -17.26
CA ARG A 12 19.18 -12.25 -17.99
C ARG A 12 18.75 -13.70 -18.24
N ARG A 13 19.69 -14.58 -18.52
CA ARG A 13 19.42 -16.01 -18.70
C ARG A 13 18.97 -16.65 -17.38
N GLN A 14 19.66 -16.38 -16.28
CA GLN A 14 19.29 -16.86 -14.95
C GLN A 14 17.89 -16.41 -14.59
N LEU A 15 17.56 -15.11 -14.74
CA LEU A 15 16.23 -14.59 -14.54
C LEU A 15 15.18 -15.32 -15.37
N LYS A 16 15.48 -15.58 -16.67
CA LYS A 16 14.54 -16.26 -17.58
C LYS A 16 14.33 -17.72 -17.22
N THR A 17 15.34 -18.43 -16.74
CA THR A 17 15.27 -19.88 -16.49
C THR A 17 14.84 -20.22 -15.07
N SER A 18 15.20 -19.40 -14.09
CA SER A 18 15.04 -19.72 -12.66
C SER A 18 14.20 -18.69 -11.89
N GLY A 19 13.77 -17.60 -12.56
CA GLY A 19 12.95 -16.57 -11.95
C GLY A 19 13.73 -15.62 -11.03
N MET A 20 13.01 -14.65 -10.48
CA MET A 20 13.57 -13.60 -9.61
C MET A 20 14.09 -14.17 -8.27
N ASP A 21 13.43 -15.20 -7.74
CA ASP A 21 13.74 -15.82 -6.44
C ASP A 21 15.13 -16.50 -6.42
N SER A 22 15.71 -16.77 -7.59
CA SER A 22 17.07 -17.31 -7.72
C SER A 22 18.16 -16.23 -7.61
N LEU A 23 17.79 -14.97 -7.55
CA LEU A 23 18.71 -13.82 -7.52
C LEU A 23 18.86 -13.28 -6.10
N SER A 24 20.10 -12.90 -5.74
CA SER A 24 20.32 -12.11 -4.53
C SER A 24 19.77 -10.69 -4.69
N ASP A 25 19.54 -9.96 -3.61
CA ASP A 25 19.06 -8.57 -3.61
C ASP A 25 19.92 -7.65 -4.50
N VAL A 26 21.24 -7.81 -4.45
CA VAL A 26 22.17 -7.09 -5.35
C VAL A 26 21.85 -7.40 -6.81
N GLN A 27 21.66 -8.67 -7.13
CA GLN A 27 21.40 -9.12 -8.49
C GLN A 27 20.02 -8.64 -9.00
N VAL A 28 19.01 -8.60 -8.12
CA VAL A 28 17.69 -8.02 -8.42
C VAL A 28 17.82 -6.56 -8.82
N LEU A 29 18.52 -5.74 -8.03
CA LEU A 29 18.77 -4.34 -8.34
C LEU A 29 19.62 -4.17 -9.60
N GLU A 30 20.66 -4.99 -9.76
CA GLU A 30 21.51 -4.96 -10.93
C GLU A 30 20.72 -5.19 -12.22
N VAL A 31 19.89 -6.23 -12.24
CA VAL A 31 19.02 -6.56 -13.39
C VAL A 31 18.00 -5.45 -13.66
N LEU A 32 17.41 -4.88 -12.63
CA LEU A 32 16.49 -3.75 -12.77
C LEU A 32 17.19 -2.55 -13.40
N LEU A 33 18.38 -2.22 -12.93
CA LEU A 33 19.17 -1.08 -13.41
C LEU A 33 19.61 -1.24 -14.88
N TYR A 34 19.65 -2.47 -15.45
CA TYR A 34 19.93 -2.65 -16.89
C TYR A 34 18.95 -1.92 -17.80
N TYR A 35 17.71 -1.70 -17.34
CA TYR A 35 16.68 -1.01 -18.12
C TYR A 35 16.82 0.52 -18.04
N ALA A 36 17.35 1.05 -16.95
CA ALA A 36 17.60 2.49 -16.79
C ALA A 36 19.01 2.91 -17.27
N ALA A 37 19.98 1.98 -17.18
CA ALA A 37 21.37 2.20 -17.58
C ALA A 37 21.79 1.11 -18.59
N PRO A 38 21.44 1.21 -19.87
CA PRO A 38 21.69 0.18 -20.88
C PRO A 38 23.16 -0.04 -21.18
N ARG A 39 24.04 0.91 -20.80
CA ARG A 39 25.50 0.83 -20.96
C ARG A 39 26.18 0.90 -19.60
N GLY A 40 27.38 0.29 -19.48
CA GLY A 40 28.19 0.30 -18.27
C GLY A 40 27.82 -0.82 -17.30
N ASP A 41 28.55 -0.89 -16.20
CA ASP A 41 28.39 -1.86 -15.12
C ASP A 41 27.47 -1.30 -14.04
N THR A 42 26.35 -1.99 -13.77
CA THR A 42 25.37 -1.58 -12.76
C THR A 42 25.58 -2.29 -11.41
N ASN A 43 26.49 -3.26 -11.35
CA ASN A 43 26.78 -4.00 -10.11
C ASN A 43 27.29 -3.09 -8.98
N PRO A 44 28.25 -2.17 -9.20
CA PRO A 44 28.67 -1.23 -8.16
C PRO A 44 27.53 -0.34 -7.63
N THR A 45 26.63 0.08 -8.52
CA THR A 45 25.45 0.89 -8.15
C THR A 45 24.46 0.10 -7.30
N ALA A 46 24.21 -1.18 -7.64
CA ALA A 46 23.36 -2.07 -6.86
C ALA A 46 23.91 -2.29 -5.44
N HIS A 47 25.22 -2.54 -5.33
CA HIS A 47 25.89 -2.63 -4.03
C HIS A 47 25.79 -1.34 -3.23
N ALA A 48 25.99 -0.17 -3.86
CA ALA A 48 25.92 1.13 -3.19
C ALA A 48 24.50 1.44 -2.68
N LEU A 49 23.46 1.05 -3.43
CA LEU A 49 22.06 1.16 -3.00
C LEU A 49 21.81 0.34 -1.73
N LEU A 50 22.14 -0.95 -1.73
CA LEU A 50 21.93 -1.80 -0.54
C LEU A 50 22.82 -1.39 0.64
N SER A 51 24.06 -0.94 0.38
CA SER A 51 24.92 -0.41 1.45
C SER A 51 24.32 0.82 2.12
N ARG A 52 23.62 1.68 1.36
CA ARG A 52 23.01 2.91 1.89
C ARG A 52 21.68 2.66 2.59
N PHE A 53 20.82 1.82 2.03
CA PHE A 53 19.44 1.66 2.48
C PHE A 53 19.20 0.35 3.25
N GLY A 54 20.10 -0.62 3.19
CA GLY A 54 20.06 -1.86 3.96
C GLY A 54 19.31 -3.00 3.27
N THR A 55 18.05 -2.80 2.86
CA THR A 55 17.18 -3.84 2.26
C THR A 55 16.62 -3.39 0.92
N LEU A 56 16.11 -4.36 0.13
CA LEU A 56 15.36 -4.05 -1.11
C LEU A 56 14.15 -3.16 -0.83
N ASP A 57 13.38 -3.49 0.20
CA ASP A 57 12.21 -2.71 0.60
C ASP A 57 12.59 -1.25 0.88
N SER A 58 13.64 -1.01 1.67
CA SER A 58 14.14 0.32 1.95
C SER A 58 14.62 1.07 0.71
N VAL A 59 15.20 0.36 -0.28
CA VAL A 59 15.58 0.96 -1.57
C VAL A 59 14.35 1.40 -2.35
N PHE A 60 13.33 0.55 -2.44
CA PHE A 60 12.11 0.84 -3.20
C PHE A 60 11.21 1.88 -2.52
N SER A 61 11.29 2.01 -1.20
CA SER A 61 10.56 3.01 -0.41
C SER A 61 11.26 4.37 -0.35
N ALA A 62 12.58 4.43 -0.66
CA ALA A 62 13.37 5.64 -0.54
C ALA A 62 12.88 6.78 -1.45
N PRO A 63 12.89 8.04 -0.97
CA PRO A 63 12.56 9.20 -1.80
C PRO A 63 13.53 9.32 -2.99
N GLU A 64 13.03 9.80 -4.13
CA GLU A 64 13.84 9.99 -5.34
C GLU A 64 15.09 10.86 -5.09
N SER A 65 14.96 11.89 -4.27
CA SER A 65 16.07 12.77 -3.87
C SER A 65 17.18 12.03 -3.11
N GLU A 66 16.85 10.99 -2.32
CA GLU A 66 17.82 10.17 -1.61
C GLU A 66 18.47 9.12 -2.53
N LEU A 67 17.67 8.51 -3.43
CA LEU A 67 18.19 7.58 -4.43
C LEU A 67 19.25 8.23 -5.32
N LYS A 68 19.00 9.46 -5.78
CA LYS A 68 19.93 10.22 -6.63
C LYS A 68 21.26 10.59 -5.96
N LYS A 69 21.35 10.51 -4.62
CA LYS A 69 22.63 10.69 -3.90
C LYS A 69 23.56 9.48 -4.03
N VAL A 70 23.04 8.34 -4.53
CA VAL A 70 23.87 7.15 -4.76
C VAL A 70 24.56 7.27 -6.12
N ASN A 71 25.89 7.05 -6.12
CA ASN A 71 26.66 7.10 -7.35
C ASN A 71 26.14 6.09 -8.39
N GLY A 72 25.93 6.53 -9.62
CA GLY A 72 25.37 5.72 -10.70
C GLY A 72 23.83 5.74 -10.80
N VAL A 73 23.13 6.39 -9.85
CA VAL A 73 21.68 6.56 -9.90
C VAL A 73 21.34 7.92 -10.49
N GLY A 74 21.01 7.95 -11.78
CA GLY A 74 20.44 9.12 -12.46
C GLY A 74 18.91 9.14 -12.38
N ASP A 75 18.29 10.14 -13.03
CA ASP A 75 16.84 10.34 -13.04
C ASP A 75 16.07 9.09 -13.48
N ALA A 76 16.48 8.47 -14.60
CA ALA A 76 15.82 7.26 -15.11
C ALA A 76 15.89 6.08 -14.13
N ALA A 77 17.02 5.91 -13.45
CA ALA A 77 17.19 4.83 -12.46
C ALA A 77 16.34 5.08 -11.22
N ALA A 78 16.36 6.30 -10.69
CA ALA A 78 15.54 6.68 -9.54
C ALA A 78 14.04 6.55 -9.84
N GLN A 79 13.58 7.02 -11.01
CA GLN A 79 12.20 6.86 -11.45
C GLN A 79 11.80 5.39 -11.62
N LEU A 80 12.66 4.56 -12.24
CA LEU A 80 12.39 3.13 -12.40
C LEU A 80 12.24 2.42 -11.05
N ILE A 81 13.14 2.70 -10.09
CA ILE A 81 13.06 2.14 -8.73
C ILE A 81 11.72 2.51 -8.09
N ARG A 82 11.30 3.77 -8.19
CA ARG A 82 10.03 4.24 -7.63
C ARG A 82 8.79 3.75 -8.37
N LEU A 83 8.92 3.39 -9.64
CA LEU A 83 7.81 2.89 -10.47
C LEU A 83 7.43 1.44 -10.13
N VAL A 84 8.42 0.60 -9.82
CA VAL A 84 8.19 -0.84 -9.57
C VAL A 84 7.14 -1.11 -8.50
N PRO A 85 7.23 -0.57 -7.27
CA PRO A 85 6.20 -0.80 -6.26
C PRO A 85 4.84 -0.23 -6.65
N GLN A 86 4.78 0.89 -7.38
CA GLN A 86 3.52 1.46 -7.85
C GLN A 86 2.81 0.56 -8.87
N VAL A 87 3.56 -0.06 -9.78
CA VAL A 87 3.02 -1.03 -10.74
C VAL A 87 2.56 -2.29 -10.01
N ALA A 88 3.37 -2.82 -9.10
CA ALA A 88 3.00 -3.97 -8.27
C ALA A 88 1.69 -3.71 -7.52
N ARG A 89 1.59 -2.58 -6.83
CA ARG A 89 0.37 -2.14 -6.15
C ARG A 89 -0.83 -2.08 -7.09
N ARG A 90 -0.67 -1.47 -8.28
CA ARG A 90 -1.75 -1.38 -9.26
C ARG A 90 -2.23 -2.75 -9.73
N CYS A 91 -1.31 -3.71 -9.91
CA CYS A 91 -1.67 -5.09 -10.24
C CYS A 91 -2.44 -5.77 -9.10
N LEU A 92 -2.01 -5.58 -7.84
CA LEU A 92 -2.70 -6.12 -6.67
C LEU A 92 -4.11 -5.54 -6.52
N MET A 93 -4.27 -4.21 -6.67
CA MET A 93 -5.60 -3.56 -6.67
C MET A 93 -6.50 -4.09 -7.80
N SER A 94 -5.96 -4.33 -8.98
CA SER A 94 -6.74 -4.92 -10.10
C SER A 94 -7.22 -6.33 -9.81
N ARG A 95 -6.47 -7.11 -9.01
CA ARG A 95 -6.89 -8.45 -8.58
C ARG A 95 -7.96 -8.35 -7.49
N SER A 96 -7.77 -7.49 -6.48
CA SER A 96 -8.75 -7.33 -5.39
C SER A 96 -10.08 -6.78 -5.88
N ALA A 97 -10.10 -5.96 -6.94
CA ALA A 97 -11.31 -5.47 -7.58
C ALA A 97 -12.21 -6.57 -8.19
N GLN A 98 -11.73 -7.82 -8.28
CA GLN A 98 -12.54 -8.97 -8.70
C GLN A 98 -13.42 -9.53 -7.58
N ILE A 99 -13.24 -9.08 -6.34
CA ILE A 99 -14.13 -9.44 -5.23
C ILE A 99 -15.44 -8.66 -5.41
N GLU A 100 -16.50 -9.35 -5.85
CA GLU A 100 -17.76 -8.69 -6.20
C GLU A 100 -18.57 -8.22 -4.99
N ILE A 101 -18.53 -8.96 -3.88
CA ILE A 101 -19.34 -8.70 -2.68
C ILE A 101 -18.42 -8.66 -1.46
N LEU A 102 -18.42 -7.54 -0.76
CA LEU A 102 -17.58 -7.24 0.41
C LEU A 102 -18.43 -7.28 1.70
N ASP A 103 -19.05 -8.43 1.95
CA ASP A 103 -20.01 -8.66 3.03
C ASP A 103 -19.40 -9.19 4.34
N THR A 104 -18.07 -9.39 4.36
CA THR A 104 -17.32 -9.82 5.55
C THR A 104 -16.09 -8.97 5.76
N THR A 105 -15.65 -8.85 7.03
CA THR A 105 -14.38 -8.22 7.41
C THR A 105 -13.21 -8.77 6.58
N SER A 106 -13.12 -10.09 6.43
CA SER A 106 -12.05 -10.73 5.66
C SER A 106 -12.01 -10.28 4.20
N LYS A 107 -13.16 -10.21 3.53
CA LYS A 107 -13.23 -9.73 2.14
C LYS A 107 -12.91 -8.24 2.02
N CYS A 108 -13.39 -7.42 2.95
CA CYS A 108 -13.05 -6.00 3.00
C CYS A 108 -11.54 -5.81 3.22
N GLY A 109 -10.93 -6.55 4.16
CA GLY A 109 -9.50 -6.51 4.41
C GLY A 109 -8.69 -6.92 3.18
N GLN A 110 -9.01 -8.05 2.55
CA GLN A 110 -8.35 -8.51 1.32
C GLN A 110 -8.48 -7.50 0.16
N TYR A 111 -9.63 -6.84 0.05
CA TYR A 111 -9.84 -5.78 -0.94
C TYR A 111 -8.95 -4.56 -0.65
N LEU A 112 -8.80 -4.19 0.62
CA LEU A 112 -8.11 -2.97 1.07
C LEU A 112 -6.59 -3.13 1.18
N LEU A 113 -6.06 -4.32 1.53
CA LEU A 113 -4.63 -4.57 1.69
C LEU A 113 -3.77 -3.98 0.54
N PRO A 114 -4.11 -4.18 -0.75
CA PRO A 114 -3.34 -3.61 -1.85
C PRO A 114 -3.23 -2.07 -1.85
N TYR A 115 -4.17 -1.37 -1.23
CA TYR A 115 -4.16 0.10 -1.15
C TYR A 115 -3.06 0.63 -0.24
N PHE A 116 -2.56 -0.20 0.67
CA PHE A 116 -1.51 0.13 1.63
C PHE A 116 -0.13 -0.40 1.23
N HIS A 117 -0.08 -1.25 0.20
CA HIS A 117 1.19 -1.84 -0.24
C HIS A 117 2.21 -0.77 -0.66
N GLY A 118 3.41 -0.79 -0.02
CA GLY A 118 4.49 0.15 -0.27
C GLY A 118 4.25 1.57 0.27
N GLU A 119 3.25 1.78 1.13
CA GLU A 119 3.04 3.05 1.84
C GLU A 119 3.92 3.10 3.08
N SER A 120 4.84 4.06 3.12
CA SER A 120 5.75 4.31 4.26
C SER A 120 5.21 5.36 5.24
N GLU A 121 4.13 6.03 4.87
CA GLU A 121 3.42 7.01 5.70
C GLU A 121 2.06 6.44 6.09
N GLU A 122 1.49 7.00 7.15
CA GLU A 122 0.10 6.70 7.50
C GLU A 122 -0.84 7.26 6.43
N VAL A 123 -1.69 6.40 5.88
CA VAL A 123 -2.71 6.77 4.89
C VAL A 123 -4.06 6.23 5.34
N VAL A 124 -5.11 6.98 5.03
CA VAL A 124 -6.49 6.62 5.37
C VAL A 124 -7.32 6.54 4.12
N TYR A 125 -7.99 5.41 3.93
CA TYR A 125 -8.94 5.17 2.86
C TYR A 125 -10.36 4.98 3.40
N LEU A 126 -11.35 5.39 2.61
CA LEU A 126 -12.76 5.11 2.83
C LEU A 126 -13.27 4.23 1.67
N LEU A 127 -13.59 3.00 1.96
CA LEU A 127 -14.25 2.09 1.03
C LEU A 127 -15.76 2.34 1.13
N CYS A 128 -16.36 2.75 0.03
CA CYS A 128 -17.78 3.04 -0.10
C CYS A 128 -18.51 1.86 -0.74
N LEU A 129 -19.58 1.39 -0.10
CA LEU A 129 -20.33 0.21 -0.51
C LEU A 129 -21.81 0.55 -0.81
N ASP A 130 -22.37 -0.14 -1.78
CA ASP A 130 -23.81 -0.13 -2.03
C ASP A 130 -24.59 -1.05 -1.05
N ALA A 131 -25.92 -1.08 -1.17
CA ALA A 131 -26.80 -1.92 -0.34
C ALA A 131 -26.59 -3.44 -0.54
N LYS A 132 -25.82 -3.85 -1.56
CA LYS A 132 -25.43 -5.24 -1.81
C LYS A 132 -23.99 -5.54 -1.44
N CYS A 133 -23.35 -4.63 -0.67
CA CYS A 133 -21.95 -4.69 -0.30
C CYS A 133 -20.99 -4.74 -1.51
N LYS A 134 -21.36 -4.13 -2.64
CA LYS A 134 -20.44 -3.95 -3.77
C LYS A 134 -19.66 -2.65 -3.60
N ALA A 135 -18.38 -2.68 -3.94
CA ALA A 135 -17.55 -1.48 -3.94
C ALA A 135 -18.04 -0.47 -4.98
N LEU A 136 -18.37 0.73 -4.53
CA LEU A 136 -18.68 1.89 -5.36
C LEU A 136 -17.43 2.70 -5.64
N ASP A 137 -16.65 2.97 -4.59
CA ASP A 137 -15.38 3.73 -4.66
C ASP A 137 -14.51 3.39 -3.45
N CYS A 138 -13.20 3.67 -3.58
CA CYS A 138 -12.25 3.60 -2.46
C CYS A 138 -11.42 4.90 -2.45
N VAL A 139 -11.82 5.82 -1.61
CA VAL A 139 -11.37 7.21 -1.61
C VAL A 139 -10.22 7.41 -0.62
N LEU A 140 -9.11 8.01 -1.07
CA LEU A 140 -8.03 8.46 -0.18
C LEU A 140 -8.52 9.67 0.63
N ILE A 141 -8.68 9.50 1.93
CA ILE A 141 -9.14 10.55 2.85
C ILE A 141 -7.98 11.39 3.36
N HIS A 142 -6.87 10.73 3.76
CA HIS A 142 -5.72 11.42 4.34
C HIS A 142 -4.40 10.71 3.98
N ARG A 143 -3.30 11.49 3.97
CA ARG A 143 -1.93 11.00 3.81
C ARG A 143 -0.99 11.84 4.66
N GLY A 144 -0.03 11.20 5.37
CA GLY A 144 1.03 11.83 6.15
C GLY A 144 0.68 11.98 7.63
N GLY A 145 1.71 12.05 8.48
CA GLY A 145 1.80 11.91 9.92
C GLY A 145 0.88 12.74 10.82
N VAL A 146 -0.40 12.61 10.65
CA VAL A 146 -1.38 13.17 11.59
C VAL A 146 -2.22 12.01 12.08
N ASN A 147 -2.33 11.90 13.41
CA ASN A 147 -3.27 11.00 14.06
C ASN A 147 -4.60 10.95 13.29
N VAL A 148 -5.11 9.74 13.06
CA VAL A 148 -6.45 9.47 12.50
C VAL A 148 -7.52 10.34 13.20
N ALA A 149 -7.28 10.70 14.47
CA ALA A 149 -8.10 11.64 15.26
C ALA A 149 -8.28 13.04 14.63
N SER A 150 -7.41 13.44 13.69
CA SER A 150 -7.54 14.74 12.99
C SER A 150 -8.32 14.66 11.68
N ILE A 151 -8.80 13.45 11.29
CA ILE A 151 -9.63 13.30 10.11
C ILE A 151 -10.94 14.06 10.34
N ALA A 152 -11.14 15.13 9.57
CA ALA A 152 -12.37 15.88 9.64
C ALA A 152 -13.53 14.98 9.22
N ALA A 153 -14.44 14.66 10.15
CA ALA A 153 -15.64 13.87 9.88
C ALA A 153 -16.40 14.38 8.64
N ARG A 154 -16.37 15.70 8.42
CA ARG A 154 -16.90 16.34 7.22
C ARG A 154 -16.33 15.77 5.92
N LYS A 155 -15.02 15.44 5.86
CA LYS A 155 -14.38 14.90 4.65
C LYS A 155 -14.85 13.47 4.37
N VAL A 156 -14.97 12.66 5.43
CA VAL A 156 -15.46 11.27 5.35
C VAL A 156 -16.93 11.26 4.92
N VAL A 157 -17.78 12.03 5.59
CA VAL A 157 -19.21 12.14 5.26
C VAL A 157 -19.40 12.64 3.82
N LYS A 158 -18.64 13.67 3.41
CA LYS A 158 -18.70 14.17 2.03
C LYS A 158 -18.33 13.06 1.02
N ALA A 159 -17.25 12.34 1.22
CA ALA A 159 -16.82 11.27 0.33
C ALA A 159 -17.87 10.15 0.22
N ALA A 160 -18.46 9.75 1.34
CA ALA A 160 -19.50 8.75 1.38
C ALA A 160 -20.78 9.19 0.62
N LEU A 161 -21.19 10.46 0.79
CA LEU A 161 -22.34 11.04 0.07
C LEU A 161 -22.05 11.18 -1.42
N ASP A 162 -20.88 11.66 -1.81
CA ASP A 162 -20.47 11.80 -3.22
C ASP A 162 -20.48 10.43 -3.95
N ALA A 163 -20.15 9.34 -3.23
CA ALA A 163 -20.18 8.00 -3.76
C ALA A 163 -21.59 7.35 -3.72
N ASN A 164 -22.62 8.00 -3.17
CA ASN A 164 -23.93 7.41 -2.89
C ASN A 164 -23.85 6.11 -2.07
N ALA A 165 -22.96 6.06 -1.09
CA ALA A 165 -22.73 4.89 -0.28
C ALA A 165 -23.90 4.62 0.68
N THR A 166 -24.30 3.35 0.83
CA THR A 166 -25.20 2.89 1.89
C THR A 166 -24.41 2.57 3.16
N SER A 167 -23.22 2.01 2.98
CA SER A 167 -22.30 1.74 4.07
C SER A 167 -20.85 2.03 3.65
N VAL A 168 -19.98 2.20 4.63
CA VAL A 168 -18.57 2.47 4.40
C VAL A 168 -17.69 1.65 5.34
N VAL A 169 -16.48 1.33 4.90
CA VAL A 169 -15.41 0.78 5.73
C VAL A 169 -14.28 1.81 5.75
N LEU A 170 -13.92 2.27 6.95
CA LEU A 170 -12.71 3.07 7.14
C LEU A 170 -11.50 2.14 7.20
N ALA A 171 -10.38 2.54 6.63
CA ALA A 171 -9.14 1.78 6.76
C ALA A 171 -7.95 2.71 6.84
N HIS A 172 -6.97 2.37 7.69
CA HIS A 172 -5.68 3.04 7.74
C HIS A 172 -4.56 2.02 8.02
N ASN A 173 -3.33 2.41 7.70
CA ASN A 173 -2.17 1.58 8.02
C ASN A 173 -1.39 2.13 9.21
N HIS A 174 -0.75 1.22 9.94
CA HIS A 174 0.28 1.52 10.93
C HIS A 174 1.68 1.21 10.36
N PRO A 175 2.45 2.23 9.94
CA PRO A 175 3.82 2.01 9.42
C PRO A 175 4.78 1.39 10.43
N SER A 176 4.40 1.35 11.73
CA SER A 176 5.16 0.68 12.79
C SER A 176 5.14 -0.86 12.70
N GLY A 177 4.33 -1.45 11.82
CA GLY A 177 4.20 -2.89 11.65
C GLY A 177 3.30 -3.59 12.68
N LEU A 178 2.53 -2.85 13.50
CA LEU A 178 1.62 -3.43 14.49
C LEU A 178 0.17 -3.01 14.19
N ALA A 179 -0.66 -3.98 13.79
CA ALA A 179 -2.10 -3.77 13.54
C ALA A 179 -2.90 -3.79 14.87
N LEU A 180 -2.56 -2.89 15.80
CA LEU A 180 -3.26 -2.77 17.09
C LEU A 180 -3.97 -1.42 17.18
N PRO A 181 -5.29 -1.41 17.47
CA PRO A 181 -6.05 -0.17 17.62
C PRO A 181 -5.55 0.67 18.78
N SER A 182 -5.18 1.92 18.51
CA SER A 182 -4.89 2.93 19.55
C SER A 182 -6.18 3.44 20.22
N PRO A 183 -6.09 4.08 21.40
CA PRO A 183 -7.23 4.80 21.99
C PRO A 183 -7.80 5.87 21.06
N GLU A 184 -6.94 6.53 20.29
CA GLU A 184 -7.29 7.58 19.33
C GLU A 184 -8.07 7.00 18.15
N ASP A 185 -7.71 5.80 17.65
CA ASP A 185 -8.44 5.10 16.60
C ASP A 185 -9.86 4.76 17.05
N ARG A 186 -10.00 4.25 18.28
CA ARG A 186 -11.30 3.95 18.89
C ARG A 186 -12.17 5.19 19.00
N GLN A 187 -11.63 6.29 19.52
CA GLN A 187 -12.37 7.55 19.65
C GLN A 187 -12.80 8.11 18.29
N THR A 188 -11.89 8.13 17.32
CA THR A 188 -12.18 8.59 15.95
C THR A 188 -13.27 7.75 15.30
N THR A 189 -13.21 6.42 15.47
CA THR A 189 -14.23 5.50 14.96
C THR A 189 -15.61 5.85 15.48
N LEU A 190 -15.75 6.09 16.78
CA LEU A 190 -17.04 6.45 17.38
C LEU A 190 -17.58 7.82 16.90
N VAL A 191 -16.69 8.81 16.75
CA VAL A 191 -17.06 10.12 16.19
C VAL A 191 -17.52 10.00 14.75
N LEU A 192 -16.82 9.22 13.91
CA LEU A 192 -17.18 9.01 12.52
C LEU A 192 -18.47 8.19 12.39
N LYS A 193 -18.66 7.17 13.22
CA LYS A 193 -19.90 6.39 13.28
C LYS A 193 -21.10 7.32 13.49
N ALA A 194 -21.07 8.16 14.54
CA ALA A 194 -22.15 9.09 14.83
C ALA A 194 -22.41 10.09 13.69
N ALA A 195 -21.34 10.59 13.04
CA ALA A 195 -21.46 11.54 11.94
C ALA A 195 -22.08 10.92 10.68
N LEU A 196 -21.72 9.68 10.36
CA LEU A 196 -22.26 8.92 9.22
C LEU A 196 -23.71 8.50 9.47
N GLU A 197 -24.04 8.02 10.68
CA GLU A 197 -25.40 7.66 11.07
C GLU A 197 -26.37 8.85 10.98
N ALA A 198 -25.90 10.06 11.30
CA ALA A 198 -26.69 11.28 11.17
C ALA A 198 -27.14 11.60 9.74
N VAL A 199 -26.47 11.01 8.73
CA VAL A 199 -26.81 11.15 7.31
C VAL A 199 -27.33 9.84 6.69
N GLY A 200 -27.65 8.83 7.53
CA GLY A 200 -28.20 7.56 7.10
C GLY A 200 -27.20 6.60 6.46
N ILE A 201 -25.89 6.77 6.73
CA ILE A 201 -24.83 5.89 6.22
C ILE A 201 -24.25 5.06 7.36
N VAL A 202 -24.04 3.77 7.14
CA VAL A 202 -23.50 2.84 8.15
C VAL A 202 -21.99 2.82 8.07
N LEU A 203 -21.29 3.03 9.18
CA LEU A 203 -19.86 2.68 9.28
C LEU A 203 -19.74 1.18 9.57
N ALA A 204 -19.64 0.36 8.51
CA ALA A 204 -19.68 -1.10 8.62
C ALA A 204 -18.47 -1.68 9.38
N ASP A 205 -17.29 -1.09 9.20
CA ASP A 205 -16.06 -1.49 9.90
C ASP A 205 -15.02 -0.37 9.93
N HIS A 206 -14.01 -0.55 10.78
CA HIS A 206 -12.76 0.19 10.73
C HIS A 206 -11.60 -0.81 10.77
N ILE A 207 -10.85 -0.90 9.69
CA ILE A 207 -9.78 -1.86 9.48
C ILE A 207 -8.42 -1.17 9.65
N ILE A 208 -7.57 -1.73 10.50
CA ILE A 208 -6.19 -1.29 10.69
C ILE A 208 -5.27 -2.28 10.01
N VAL A 209 -4.46 -1.80 9.09
CA VAL A 209 -3.53 -2.59 8.29
C VAL A 209 -2.11 -2.41 8.80
N ALA A 210 -1.36 -3.50 8.92
CA ALA A 210 0.08 -3.49 9.15
C ALA A 210 0.71 -4.61 8.32
N ASP A 211 1.66 -4.25 7.49
CA ASP A 211 2.28 -5.17 6.52
C ASP A 211 1.22 -5.90 5.66
N ASP A 212 1.18 -7.23 5.72
CA ASP A 212 0.23 -8.09 5.00
C ASP A 212 -0.94 -8.57 5.87
N ASP A 213 -1.12 -7.97 7.07
CA ASP A 213 -2.13 -8.34 8.04
C ASP A 213 -3.07 -7.18 8.36
N PHE A 214 -4.21 -7.47 8.94
CA PHE A 214 -5.17 -6.45 9.36
C PHE A 214 -6.01 -6.88 10.56
N VAL A 215 -6.49 -5.89 11.32
CA VAL A 215 -7.40 -6.04 12.45
C VAL A 215 -8.66 -5.21 12.20
N SER A 216 -9.80 -5.73 12.61
CA SER A 216 -11.13 -5.10 12.52
C SER A 216 -11.57 -4.61 13.90
N LEU A 217 -11.98 -3.34 13.98
CA LEU A 217 -12.58 -2.80 15.19
C LEU A 217 -14.02 -3.30 15.42
N ARG A 218 -14.67 -3.79 14.37
CA ARG A 218 -15.95 -4.46 14.50
C ARG A 218 -15.79 -5.82 15.18
N ASP A 219 -14.84 -6.63 14.73
CA ASP A 219 -14.59 -7.96 15.32
C ASP A 219 -14.09 -7.86 16.77
N ASP A 220 -13.41 -6.74 17.11
CA ASP A 220 -13.01 -6.40 18.48
C ASP A 220 -14.18 -5.89 19.37
N GLY A 221 -15.40 -5.81 18.84
CA GLY A 221 -16.58 -5.36 19.58
C GLY A 221 -16.68 -3.84 19.83
N ILE A 222 -15.87 -3.03 19.14
CA ILE A 222 -15.91 -1.55 19.28
C ILE A 222 -17.07 -0.95 18.47
N LEU A 223 -17.44 -1.62 17.37
CA LEU A 223 -18.58 -1.27 16.54
C LEU A 223 -19.72 -2.27 16.79
N GLU A 224 -20.38 -2.14 17.94
CA GLU A 224 -21.61 -2.91 18.19
C GLU A 224 -22.75 -2.37 17.32
N TYR A 225 -23.41 -3.26 16.60
CA TYR A 225 -24.67 -3.00 15.90
C TYR A 225 -25.78 -3.77 16.59
N PRO A 226 -26.93 -3.13 16.87
CA PRO A 226 -28.06 -3.79 17.54
C PRO A 226 -28.77 -4.82 16.65
N TYR A 227 -28.33 -4.97 15.38
CA TYR A 227 -28.91 -5.94 14.43
C TYR A 227 -27.80 -6.67 13.68
N GLU A 228 -27.85 -8.02 13.67
CA GLU A 228 -27.12 -8.84 12.71
C GLU A 228 -27.65 -8.50 11.30
N LEU A 229 -26.75 -8.21 10.37
CA LEU A 229 -27.08 -7.97 8.96
C LEU A 229 -27.37 -9.28 8.25
#